data_30ccb21c63837619363420b73432d6c4
#
_entry.id   30ccb21c63837619363420b73432d6c4
#
_cell.length_a   1.000
_cell.length_b   1.000
_cell.length_c   1.000
_cell.angle_alpha   90.00
_cell.angle_beta   90.00
_cell.angle_gamma   90.00
#
_symmetry.space_group_name_H-M   'P 1'
#
loop_
_entity.id
_entity.type
_entity.pdbx_description
1 polymer ?
#
loop_
_entity_poly.entity_id
_entity_poly.type
_entity_poly.pdbx_seq_one_letter_code
_entity_poly.pdbx_strand_id
1 'polypeptide(L)'
;AREMGIPKVLVPMRPGITNAVGCVASDVRHDYVRSINLPLQQVDMETVRNTFEDQVREGTELIQREGIDIEELIVVHDVDMQFQGQTHILSFTVEDSGVSRELLHSAFEKAYWNRFAVELPEIRPVLVNLHTAVIGRRNAVPLTSLMPLETELKNSSECRKGTRSVWFEQGWQETPVYHREPLKPGSVIQGPALLEQMDSTI
;
A
#
# COMPACT_ATOMS: atom_id res chain seq x y z
N ALA A 1 1.91 -0.68 21.99
CA ALA A 1 0.76 0.18 21.66
C ALA A 1 0.49 1.22 22.76
N ARG A 2 0.39 0.78 24.02
CA ARG A 2 0.07 1.66 25.16
C ARG A 2 1.13 2.74 25.37
N GLU A 3 2.42 2.37 25.39
CA GLU A 3 3.55 3.31 25.53
C GLU A 3 3.63 4.34 24.39
N MET A 4 3.17 3.98 23.20
CA MET A 4 3.11 4.86 22.03
C MET A 4 1.81 5.65 21.94
N GLY A 5 0.93 5.57 22.94
CA GLY A 5 -0.37 6.26 22.93
C GLY A 5 -1.35 5.76 21.86
N ILE A 6 -1.17 4.55 21.34
CA ILE A 6 -2.07 3.97 20.33
C ILE A 6 -3.34 3.46 21.03
N PRO A 7 -4.51 4.08 20.79
CA PRO A 7 -5.73 3.77 21.53
C PRO A 7 -6.41 2.48 21.07
N LYS A 8 -6.13 2.01 19.84
CA LYS A 8 -6.78 0.84 19.26
C LYS A 8 -5.79 0.04 18.42
N VAL A 9 -5.77 -1.27 18.62
CA VAL A 9 -4.96 -2.22 17.83
C VAL A 9 -5.92 -3.20 17.16
N LEU A 10 -5.80 -3.35 15.83
CA LEU A 10 -6.52 -4.36 15.07
C LEU A 10 -5.62 -5.59 14.94
N VAL A 11 -6.11 -6.73 15.41
CA VAL A 11 -5.45 -8.02 15.22
C VAL A 11 -6.28 -8.83 14.22
N PRO A 12 -5.76 -9.12 13.04
CA PRO A 12 -6.51 -9.86 12.01
C PRO A 12 -6.81 -11.28 12.47
N MET A 13 -7.66 -11.97 11.72
CA MET A 13 -8.11 -13.32 12.06
C MET A 13 -6.97 -14.35 12.05
N ARG A 14 -6.01 -14.19 11.17
CA ARG A 14 -4.81 -15.02 11.03
C ARG A 14 -3.55 -14.15 11.13
N PRO A 15 -3.17 -13.69 12.32
CA PRO A 15 -2.07 -12.74 12.48
C PRO A 15 -0.71 -13.32 12.10
N GLY A 16 -0.49 -14.62 12.30
CA GLY A 16 0.76 -15.30 11.95
C GLY A 16 1.04 -15.38 10.45
N ILE A 17 0.01 -15.27 9.59
CA ILE A 17 0.15 -15.35 8.13
C ILE A 17 -0.32 -14.08 7.40
N THR A 18 -0.41 -12.95 8.10
CA THR A 18 -0.92 -11.69 7.53
C THR A 18 -0.15 -11.26 6.28
N ASN A 19 1.17 -11.43 6.24
CA ASN A 19 1.97 -11.12 5.07
C ASN A 19 1.61 -12.01 3.87
N ALA A 20 1.47 -13.31 4.07
CA ALA A 20 1.07 -14.23 3.01
C ALA A 20 -0.33 -13.90 2.47
N VAL A 21 -1.27 -13.56 3.36
CA VAL A 21 -2.61 -13.09 2.96
C VAL A 21 -2.51 -11.79 2.15
N GLY A 22 -1.65 -10.86 2.57
CA GLY A 22 -1.39 -9.63 1.82
C GLY A 22 -0.87 -9.91 0.42
N CYS A 23 0.09 -10.81 0.26
CA CYS A 23 0.63 -11.19 -1.06
C CYS A 23 -0.44 -11.82 -1.97
N VAL A 24 -1.32 -12.66 -1.41
CA VAL A 24 -2.40 -13.29 -2.19
C VAL A 24 -3.50 -12.30 -2.56
N ALA A 25 -3.77 -11.32 -1.68
CA ALA A 25 -4.84 -10.33 -1.87
C ALA A 25 -4.39 -9.09 -2.67
N SER A 26 -3.08 -8.92 -2.89
CA SER A 26 -2.54 -7.76 -3.63
C SER A 26 -2.83 -7.86 -5.12
N ASP A 27 -3.01 -6.70 -5.74
CA ASP A 27 -3.00 -6.58 -7.19
C ASP A 27 -1.61 -6.91 -7.76
N VAL A 28 -1.57 -7.28 -9.01
CA VAL A 28 -0.32 -7.44 -9.75
C VAL A 28 0.14 -6.07 -10.22
N ARG A 29 1.39 -5.71 -9.96
CA ARG A 29 1.91 -4.39 -10.32
C ARG A 29 3.33 -4.51 -10.88
N HIS A 30 3.54 -3.88 -12.04
CA HIS A 30 4.85 -3.72 -12.65
C HIS A 30 5.15 -2.24 -12.81
N ASP A 31 6.31 -1.85 -12.31
CA ASP A 31 6.78 -0.46 -12.34
C ASP A 31 7.97 -0.33 -13.30
N TYR A 32 7.87 0.62 -14.20
CA TYR A 32 8.89 0.95 -15.19
C TYR A 32 9.41 2.35 -14.96
N VAL A 33 10.73 2.51 -15.07
CA VAL A 33 11.39 3.80 -14.91
C VAL A 33 12.32 4.04 -16.07
N ARG A 34 12.23 5.22 -16.68
CA ARG A 34 13.16 5.68 -17.72
C ARG A 34 13.75 7.02 -17.32
N SER A 35 15.07 7.07 -17.12
CA SER A 35 15.79 8.32 -16.87
C SER A 35 16.01 9.09 -18.15
N ILE A 36 15.64 10.37 -18.13
CA ILE A 36 15.81 11.34 -19.24
C ILE A 36 16.92 12.32 -18.88
N ASN A 37 16.81 12.97 -17.72
CA ASN A 37 17.78 13.91 -17.14
C ASN A 37 18.20 15.05 -18.09
N LEU A 38 17.23 15.68 -18.74
CA LEU A 38 17.42 16.79 -19.67
C LEU A 38 16.59 18.01 -19.25
N PRO A 39 17.08 19.24 -19.53
CA PRO A 39 16.24 20.45 -19.43
C PRO A 39 14.94 20.25 -20.25
N LEU A 40 13.79 20.59 -19.66
CA LEU A 40 12.48 20.33 -20.27
C LEU A 40 12.36 20.88 -21.69
N GLN A 41 13.01 22.00 -21.97
CA GLN A 41 13.02 22.64 -23.29
C GLN A 41 13.76 21.82 -24.36
N GLN A 42 14.68 20.93 -23.95
CA GLN A 42 15.48 20.09 -24.85
C GLN A 42 14.89 18.68 -24.99
N VAL A 43 13.85 18.37 -24.20
CA VAL A 43 13.19 17.07 -24.25
C VAL A 43 12.34 16.98 -25.54
N ASP A 44 12.54 15.91 -26.29
CA ASP A 44 11.65 15.58 -27.38
C ASP A 44 10.37 14.90 -26.81
N MET A 45 9.24 15.57 -26.99
CA MET A 45 7.95 15.10 -26.46
C MET A 45 7.41 13.85 -27.17
N GLU A 46 7.86 13.57 -28.38
CA GLU A 46 7.55 12.33 -29.08
C GLU A 46 8.26 11.16 -28.38
N THR A 47 9.53 11.31 -28.02
CA THR A 47 10.28 10.34 -27.23
C THR A 47 9.61 10.07 -25.88
N VAL A 48 9.05 11.09 -25.22
CA VAL A 48 8.32 10.91 -23.95
C VAL A 48 7.08 10.03 -24.16
N ARG A 49 6.25 10.34 -25.18
CA ARG A 49 5.05 9.55 -25.48
C ARG A 49 5.40 8.11 -25.85
N ASN A 50 6.36 7.92 -26.75
CA ASN A 50 6.80 6.58 -27.14
C ASN A 50 7.32 5.77 -25.96
N THR A 51 8.02 6.42 -25.01
CA THR A 51 8.49 5.76 -23.78
C THR A 51 7.33 5.27 -22.94
N PHE A 52 6.30 6.09 -22.72
CA PHE A 52 5.11 5.68 -21.98
C PHE A 52 4.37 4.53 -22.68
N GLU A 53 4.16 4.63 -23.99
CA GLU A 53 3.52 3.56 -24.77
C GLU A 53 4.30 2.23 -24.71
N ASP A 54 5.62 2.27 -24.80
CA ASP A 54 6.47 1.08 -24.69
C ASP A 54 6.38 0.45 -23.31
N GLN A 55 6.40 1.26 -22.26
CA GLN A 55 6.27 0.78 -20.87
C GLN A 55 4.90 0.15 -20.61
N VAL A 56 3.83 0.76 -21.12
CA VAL A 56 2.45 0.20 -21.02
C VAL A 56 2.36 -1.13 -21.76
N ARG A 57 2.89 -1.19 -22.98
CA ARG A 57 2.89 -2.42 -23.78
C ARG A 57 3.64 -3.55 -23.05
N GLU A 58 4.86 -3.28 -22.59
CA GLU A 58 5.67 -4.26 -21.88
C GLU A 58 4.99 -4.76 -20.61
N GLY A 59 4.44 -3.84 -19.80
CA GLY A 59 3.73 -4.20 -18.57
C GLY A 59 2.46 -4.99 -18.82
N THR A 60 1.70 -4.64 -19.85
CA THR A 60 0.49 -5.36 -20.23
C THR A 60 0.81 -6.78 -20.72
N GLU A 61 1.83 -6.93 -21.57
CA GLU A 61 2.27 -8.24 -22.04
C GLU A 61 2.79 -9.11 -20.88
N LEU A 62 3.46 -8.52 -19.89
CA LEU A 62 3.97 -9.24 -18.73
C LEU A 62 2.82 -9.76 -17.86
N ILE A 63 1.83 -8.92 -17.53
CA ILE A 63 0.63 -9.33 -16.78
C ILE A 63 -0.11 -10.45 -17.52
N GLN A 64 -0.27 -10.35 -18.84
CA GLN A 64 -0.91 -11.41 -19.64
C GLN A 64 -0.15 -12.74 -19.60
N ARG A 65 1.19 -12.70 -19.62
CA ARG A 65 2.03 -13.92 -19.53
C ARG A 65 1.97 -14.59 -18.17
N GLU A 66 1.73 -13.84 -17.10
CA GLU A 66 1.56 -14.38 -15.75
C GLU A 66 0.29 -15.22 -15.60
N GLY A 67 -0.68 -15.06 -16.51
CA GLY A 67 -1.89 -15.88 -16.55
C GLY A 67 -2.80 -15.69 -15.33
N ILE A 68 -2.69 -14.53 -14.67
CA ILE A 68 -3.48 -14.18 -13.50
C ILE A 68 -4.80 -13.57 -13.97
N ASP A 69 -5.90 -14.00 -13.38
CA ASP A 69 -7.22 -13.43 -13.64
C ASP A 69 -7.31 -12.01 -13.06
N ILE A 70 -7.49 -11.02 -13.94
CA ILE A 70 -7.62 -9.62 -13.58
C ILE A 70 -8.99 -9.07 -13.99
N GLU A 71 -9.57 -8.23 -13.15
CA GLU A 71 -10.83 -7.55 -13.40
C GLU A 71 -10.63 -6.28 -14.27
N GLU A 72 -9.55 -5.58 -14.03
CA GLU A 72 -9.26 -4.28 -14.67
C GLU A 72 -7.75 -4.08 -14.82
N LEU A 73 -7.35 -3.47 -15.94
CA LEU A 73 -5.99 -2.98 -16.14
C LEU A 73 -5.94 -1.47 -15.89
N ILE A 74 -5.13 -1.05 -14.92
CA ILE A 74 -4.94 0.35 -14.55
C ILE A 74 -3.52 0.75 -14.92
N VAL A 75 -3.39 1.90 -15.59
CA VAL A 75 -2.10 2.51 -15.91
C VAL A 75 -1.99 3.84 -15.18
N VAL A 76 -0.85 4.06 -14.55
CA VAL A 76 -0.52 5.33 -13.89
C VAL A 76 0.82 5.81 -14.40
N HIS A 77 0.87 7.04 -14.88
CA HIS A 77 2.10 7.71 -15.28
C HIS A 77 2.47 8.78 -14.27
N ASP A 78 3.70 8.72 -13.77
CA ASP A 78 4.29 9.76 -12.95
C ASP A 78 5.54 10.33 -13.61
N VAL A 79 5.79 11.60 -13.36
CA VAL A 79 6.94 12.32 -13.89
C VAL A 79 7.72 12.92 -12.74
N ASP A 80 9.03 12.68 -12.74
CA ASP A 80 9.97 13.31 -11.81
C ASP A 80 10.60 14.52 -12.45
N MET A 81 10.48 15.67 -11.79
CA MET A 81 11.12 16.90 -12.24
C MET A 81 11.83 17.61 -11.09
N GLN A 82 12.82 18.41 -11.43
CA GLN A 82 13.55 19.30 -10.52
C GLN A 82 13.91 20.60 -11.22
N PHE A 83 14.22 21.63 -10.45
CA PHE A 83 14.88 22.81 -11.01
C PHE A 83 16.38 22.57 -11.20
N GLN A 84 16.93 23.10 -12.27
CA GLN A 84 18.36 22.97 -12.59
C GLN A 84 19.23 23.50 -11.44
N GLY A 85 20.18 22.65 -10.99
CA GLY A 85 21.07 22.99 -9.87
C GLY A 85 20.49 22.75 -8.48
N GLN A 86 19.23 22.28 -8.38
CA GLN A 86 18.64 21.86 -7.11
C GLN A 86 18.63 20.33 -6.99
N THR A 87 18.51 19.86 -5.75
CA THR A 87 18.51 18.43 -5.43
C THR A 87 17.12 17.88 -5.12
N HIS A 88 16.11 18.73 -5.00
CA HIS A 88 14.74 18.33 -4.68
C HIS A 88 14.01 17.89 -5.94
N ILE A 89 13.79 16.59 -6.05
CA ILE A 89 12.96 15.99 -7.09
C ILE A 89 11.51 15.94 -6.60
N LEU A 90 10.58 16.36 -7.44
CA LEU A 90 9.15 16.25 -7.21
C LEU A 90 8.54 15.31 -8.24
N SER A 91 7.78 14.33 -7.74
CA SER A 91 6.97 13.43 -8.56
C SER A 91 5.53 13.92 -8.61
N PHE A 92 4.92 13.85 -9.77
CA PHE A 92 3.50 14.13 -9.95
C PHE A 92 2.93 13.29 -11.08
N THR A 93 1.65 12.92 -10.90
CA THR A 93 0.92 12.11 -11.87
C THR A 93 0.51 12.94 -13.07
N VAL A 94 0.63 12.36 -14.26
CA VAL A 94 0.17 12.95 -15.52
C VAL A 94 -0.88 12.06 -16.18
N GLU A 95 -1.85 12.68 -16.84
CA GLU A 95 -2.85 11.96 -17.63
C GLU A 95 -2.27 11.57 -18.99
N ASP A 96 -2.55 10.34 -19.42
CA ASP A 96 -2.04 9.74 -20.67
C ASP A 96 -2.40 10.54 -21.92
N SER A 97 -3.53 11.25 -21.89
CA SER A 97 -4.18 11.82 -23.08
C SER A 97 -3.56 13.10 -23.63
N GLY A 98 -2.43 13.57 -23.15
CA GLY A 98 -1.90 14.83 -23.68
C GLY A 98 -0.63 15.36 -23.04
N VAL A 99 0.36 14.51 -22.78
CA VAL A 99 1.65 14.99 -22.25
C VAL A 99 2.27 15.98 -23.23
N SER A 100 2.27 17.26 -22.85
CA SER A 100 2.94 18.34 -23.55
C SER A 100 3.94 19.03 -22.64
N ARG A 101 4.85 19.79 -23.25
CA ARG A 101 5.85 20.53 -22.49
C ARG A 101 5.23 21.56 -21.56
N GLU A 102 4.18 22.23 -22.04
CA GLU A 102 3.43 23.25 -21.29
C GLU A 102 2.70 22.64 -20.09
N LEU A 103 2.10 21.45 -20.30
CA LEU A 103 1.42 20.72 -19.23
C LEU A 103 2.41 20.30 -18.17
N LEU A 104 3.55 19.71 -18.54
CA LEU A 104 4.59 19.30 -17.60
C LEU A 104 5.16 20.50 -16.82
N HIS A 105 5.39 21.62 -17.51
CA HIS A 105 5.88 22.84 -16.88
C HIS A 105 4.90 23.35 -15.82
N SER A 106 3.64 23.55 -16.20
CA SER A 106 2.61 24.07 -15.28
C SER A 106 2.31 23.12 -14.11
N ALA A 107 2.29 21.82 -14.36
CA ALA A 107 2.08 20.81 -13.31
C ALA A 107 3.24 20.81 -12.32
N PHE A 108 4.49 20.93 -12.80
CA PHE A 108 5.67 21.02 -11.95
C PHE A 108 5.69 22.30 -11.11
N GLU A 109 5.40 23.46 -11.70
CA GLU A 109 5.33 24.73 -10.96
C GLU A 109 4.28 24.66 -9.86
N LYS A 110 3.09 24.11 -10.16
CA LYS A 110 2.02 23.90 -9.18
C LYS A 110 2.46 22.94 -8.05
N ALA A 111 3.11 21.84 -8.39
CA ALA A 111 3.62 20.88 -7.40
C ALA A 111 4.70 21.51 -6.53
N TYR A 112 5.58 22.31 -7.12
CA TYR A 112 6.65 23.03 -6.41
C TYR A 112 6.09 24.09 -5.46
N TRP A 113 5.13 24.90 -5.94
CA TRP A 113 4.42 25.87 -5.11
C TRP A 113 3.72 25.20 -3.92
N ASN A 114 2.99 24.13 -4.17
CA ASN A 114 2.28 23.40 -3.10
C ASN A 114 3.22 22.86 -2.02
N ARG A 115 4.44 22.53 -2.40
CA ARG A 115 5.44 21.95 -1.49
C ARG A 115 6.25 22.99 -0.73
N PHE A 116 6.64 24.09 -1.40
CA PHE A 116 7.63 25.05 -0.89
C PHE A 116 7.10 26.47 -0.76
N ALA A 117 5.92 26.79 -1.32
CA ALA A 117 5.34 28.14 -1.39
C ALA A 117 6.30 29.19 -2.00
N VAL A 118 7.08 28.80 -3.01
CA VAL A 118 8.06 29.64 -3.71
C VAL A 118 7.89 29.45 -5.21
N GLU A 119 7.99 30.53 -5.98
CA GLU A 119 8.06 30.54 -7.43
C GLU A 119 9.50 30.83 -7.88
N LEU A 120 9.97 30.10 -8.88
CA LEU A 120 11.32 30.22 -9.42
C LEU A 120 11.31 30.39 -10.94
N PRO A 121 10.73 31.48 -11.47
CA PRO A 121 10.49 31.63 -12.91
C PRO A 121 11.76 31.71 -13.76
N GLU A 122 12.89 32.04 -13.16
CA GLU A 122 14.19 32.18 -13.85
C GLU A 122 14.97 30.85 -13.92
N ILE A 123 14.58 29.85 -13.15
CA ILE A 123 15.30 28.57 -13.10
C ILE A 123 14.63 27.56 -14.01
N ARG A 124 15.43 26.93 -14.87
CA ARG A 124 14.92 25.96 -15.84
C ARG A 124 14.53 24.65 -15.18
N PRO A 125 13.32 24.11 -15.46
CA PRO A 125 12.96 22.78 -15.04
C PRO A 125 13.70 21.72 -15.86
N VAL A 126 14.05 20.63 -15.19
CA VAL A 126 14.70 19.43 -15.73
C VAL A 126 13.74 18.27 -15.57
N LEU A 127 13.47 17.54 -16.65
CA LEU A 127 12.80 16.26 -16.62
C LEU A 127 13.81 15.20 -16.22
N VAL A 128 13.60 14.55 -15.07
CA VAL A 128 14.53 13.58 -14.49
C VAL A 128 14.17 12.16 -14.90
N ASN A 129 12.97 11.72 -14.56
CA ASN A 129 12.49 10.37 -14.88
C ASN A 129 11.05 10.37 -15.36
N LEU A 130 10.74 9.35 -16.14
CA LEU A 130 9.39 8.94 -16.49
C LEU A 130 9.10 7.61 -15.78
N HIS A 131 7.95 7.51 -15.13
CA HIS A 131 7.50 6.30 -14.44
C HIS A 131 6.17 5.85 -15.03
N THR A 132 6.03 4.54 -15.19
CA THR A 132 4.75 3.92 -15.52
C THR A 132 4.51 2.75 -14.60
N ALA A 133 3.39 2.75 -13.90
CA ALA A 133 2.89 1.60 -13.17
C ALA A 133 1.75 0.97 -13.98
N VAL A 134 1.92 -0.30 -14.33
CA VAL A 134 0.87 -1.12 -14.97
C VAL A 134 0.35 -2.07 -13.92
N ILE A 135 -0.94 -1.95 -13.58
CA ILE A 135 -1.57 -2.62 -12.45
C ILE A 135 -2.73 -3.48 -12.97
N GLY A 136 -2.62 -4.78 -12.77
CA GLY A 136 -3.71 -5.72 -12.96
C GLY A 136 -4.52 -5.85 -11.69
N ARG A 137 -5.66 -5.17 -11.58
CA ARG A 137 -6.56 -5.29 -10.44
C ARG A 137 -7.18 -6.67 -10.42
N ARG A 138 -7.07 -7.34 -9.29
CA ARG A 138 -7.65 -8.64 -9.06
C ARG A 138 -9.01 -8.54 -8.37
N ASN A 139 -9.83 -9.57 -8.56
CA ASN A 139 -11.05 -9.74 -7.75
C ASN A 139 -10.70 -9.79 -6.26
N ALA A 140 -11.43 -9.03 -5.45
CA ALA A 140 -11.21 -9.00 -4.01
C ALA A 140 -11.34 -10.40 -3.41
N VAL A 141 -10.32 -10.85 -2.70
CA VAL A 141 -10.39 -12.08 -1.92
C VAL A 141 -11.33 -11.85 -0.73
N PRO A 142 -12.47 -12.55 -0.65
CA PRO A 142 -13.38 -12.37 0.47
C PRO A 142 -12.69 -12.80 1.76
N LEU A 143 -12.48 -11.87 2.68
CA LEU A 143 -11.83 -12.15 3.98
C LEU A 143 -12.59 -13.21 4.79
N THR A 144 -13.87 -13.42 4.49
CA THR A 144 -14.68 -14.48 5.06
C THR A 144 -14.18 -15.89 4.70
N SER A 145 -13.49 -16.04 3.57
CA SER A 145 -12.87 -17.32 3.18
C SER A 145 -11.72 -17.75 4.10
N LEU A 146 -11.18 -16.81 4.89
CA LEU A 146 -10.17 -17.09 5.90
C LEU A 146 -10.75 -17.56 7.22
N MET A 147 -12.09 -17.52 7.37
CA MET A 147 -12.76 -18.02 8.57
C MET A 147 -12.72 -19.55 8.60
N PRO A 148 -12.53 -20.17 9.78
CA PRO A 148 -12.68 -21.61 9.92
C PRO A 148 -14.10 -22.05 9.50
N LEU A 149 -14.19 -22.95 8.54
CA LEU A 149 -15.46 -23.38 7.94
C LEU A 149 -16.39 -24.12 8.90
N GLU A 150 -15.90 -24.63 10.04
CA GLU A 150 -16.62 -25.54 10.91
C GLU A 150 -16.52 -25.21 12.42
N THR A 151 -16.13 -23.99 12.77
CA THR A 151 -16.04 -23.62 14.19
C THR A 151 -17.40 -23.18 14.71
N GLU A 152 -17.99 -23.96 15.62
CA GLU A 152 -19.17 -23.52 16.36
C GLU A 152 -18.85 -22.27 17.18
N LEU A 153 -19.56 -21.17 16.88
CA LEU A 153 -19.34 -19.88 17.56
C LEU A 153 -19.91 -19.91 18.98
N LYS A 154 -19.09 -19.57 19.96
CA LYS A 154 -19.37 -19.65 21.39
C LYS A 154 -19.32 -18.28 22.07
N ASN A 155 -20.00 -18.17 23.20
CA ASN A 155 -19.90 -16.98 24.04
C ASN A 155 -18.53 -16.92 24.74
N SER A 156 -18.10 -15.74 25.19
CA SER A 156 -16.80 -15.55 25.83
C SER A 156 -16.59 -16.47 27.06
N SER A 157 -17.64 -16.74 27.85
CA SER A 157 -17.58 -17.65 29.00
C SER A 157 -17.24 -19.09 28.62
N GLU A 158 -17.76 -19.58 27.49
CA GLU A 158 -17.53 -20.93 26.99
C GLU A 158 -16.16 -21.09 26.32
N CYS A 159 -15.57 -19.97 25.88
CA CYS A 159 -14.24 -19.93 25.27
C CYS A 159 -13.10 -19.85 26.28
N ARG A 160 -13.41 -19.72 27.57
CA ARG A 160 -12.39 -19.64 28.63
C ARG A 160 -11.71 -20.99 28.84
N LYS A 161 -10.36 -21.01 28.68
CA LYS A 161 -9.53 -22.22 28.87
C LYS A 161 -9.07 -22.40 30.32
N GLY A 162 -8.85 -21.28 31.05
CA GLY A 162 -8.27 -21.29 32.38
C GLY A 162 -7.69 -19.94 32.75
N THR A 163 -6.69 -19.98 33.62
CA THR A 163 -5.90 -18.80 34.04
C THR A 163 -4.41 -19.09 33.89
N ARG A 164 -3.63 -18.04 33.70
CA ARG A 164 -2.17 -18.09 33.68
C ARG A 164 -1.62 -16.90 34.43
N SER A 165 -0.57 -17.13 35.22
CA SER A 165 0.15 -16.06 35.90
C SER A 165 0.97 -15.29 34.86
N VAL A 166 0.74 -13.97 34.73
CA VAL A 166 1.39 -13.07 33.80
C VAL A 166 1.97 -11.87 34.54
N TRP A 167 3.18 -11.49 34.17
CA TRP A 167 3.81 -10.31 34.72
C TRP A 167 3.32 -9.02 34.05
N PHE A 168 2.81 -8.09 34.87
CA PHE A 168 2.49 -6.72 34.47
C PHE A 168 3.32 -5.73 35.30
N GLU A 169 3.23 -4.42 35.02
CA GLU A 169 3.96 -3.38 35.75
C GLU A 169 3.75 -3.44 37.28
N GLN A 170 2.58 -3.91 37.72
CA GLN A 170 2.20 -4.04 39.12
C GLN A 170 2.57 -5.42 39.74
N GLY A 171 3.25 -6.28 38.97
CA GLY A 171 3.65 -7.63 39.39
C GLY A 171 2.85 -8.75 38.71
N TRP A 172 2.99 -9.96 39.26
CA TRP A 172 2.31 -11.16 38.77
C TRP A 172 0.81 -11.09 39.02
N GLN A 173 0.01 -11.37 37.97
CA GLN A 173 -1.45 -11.39 38.03
C GLN A 173 -2.00 -12.65 37.36
N GLU A 174 -2.97 -13.29 38.01
CA GLU A 174 -3.73 -14.39 37.44
C GLU A 174 -4.64 -13.85 36.32
N THR A 175 -4.30 -14.19 35.08
CA THR A 175 -4.89 -13.63 33.89
C THR A 175 -5.71 -14.70 33.17
N PRO A 176 -7.00 -14.46 32.86
CA PRO A 176 -7.83 -15.43 32.15
C PRO A 176 -7.32 -15.64 30.72
N VAL A 177 -7.39 -16.90 30.29
CA VAL A 177 -6.99 -17.34 28.94
C VAL A 177 -8.23 -17.79 28.18
N TYR A 178 -8.37 -17.33 26.97
CA TYR A 178 -9.50 -17.63 26.08
C TYR A 178 -9.04 -18.20 24.76
N HIS A 179 -9.83 -19.13 24.22
CA HIS A 179 -9.71 -19.57 22.82
C HIS A 179 -10.33 -18.51 21.91
N ARG A 180 -9.54 -17.96 20.98
CA ARG A 180 -10.00 -16.87 20.12
C ARG A 180 -10.91 -17.33 18.98
N GLU A 181 -10.58 -18.48 18.36
CA GLU A 181 -11.25 -18.94 17.15
C GLU A 181 -12.78 -19.13 17.28
N PRO A 182 -13.30 -19.73 18.39
CA PRO A 182 -14.74 -19.92 18.55
C PRO A 182 -15.48 -18.68 19.08
N LEU A 183 -14.82 -17.57 19.37
CA LEU A 183 -15.47 -16.38 19.90
C LEU A 183 -16.45 -15.79 18.86
N LYS A 184 -17.69 -15.53 19.28
CA LYS A 184 -18.68 -14.84 18.44
C LYS A 184 -18.23 -13.42 18.11
N PRO A 185 -18.49 -12.94 16.87
CA PRO A 185 -18.36 -11.52 16.56
C PRO A 185 -19.14 -10.64 17.54
N GLY A 186 -18.54 -9.53 17.96
CA GLY A 186 -19.15 -8.62 18.95
C GLY A 186 -18.94 -9.03 20.41
N SER A 187 -18.28 -10.16 20.69
CA SER A 187 -17.91 -10.52 22.06
C SER A 187 -16.96 -9.48 22.66
N VAL A 188 -17.21 -9.09 23.90
CA VAL A 188 -16.36 -8.17 24.66
C VAL A 188 -15.73 -8.93 25.82
N ILE A 189 -14.40 -8.88 25.92
CA ILE A 189 -13.63 -9.45 27.02
C ILE A 189 -12.94 -8.29 27.76
N GLN A 190 -13.22 -8.18 29.04
CA GLN A 190 -12.55 -7.19 29.90
C GLN A 190 -11.12 -7.66 30.19
N GLY A 191 -10.14 -6.82 29.88
CA GLY A 191 -8.73 -7.08 30.21
C GLY A 191 -8.35 -6.81 31.66
N PRO A 192 -7.19 -7.32 32.09
CA PRO A 192 -6.23 -8.08 31.31
C PRO A 192 -6.71 -9.49 30.95
N ALA A 193 -6.45 -9.95 29.73
CA ALA A 193 -6.83 -11.27 29.24
C ALA A 193 -5.83 -11.75 28.18
N LEU A 194 -5.66 -13.07 28.04
CA LEU A 194 -4.90 -13.70 26.97
C LEU A 194 -5.88 -14.35 25.98
N LEU A 195 -5.73 -14.04 24.69
CA LEU A 195 -6.47 -14.71 23.62
C LEU A 195 -5.49 -15.58 22.85
N GLU A 196 -5.66 -16.89 22.94
CA GLU A 196 -4.83 -17.87 22.25
C GLU A 196 -5.52 -18.40 20.99
N GLN A 197 -4.76 -18.55 19.93
CA GLN A 197 -5.11 -19.26 18.73
C GLN A 197 -3.92 -20.06 18.22
N MET A 198 -4.10 -20.86 17.15
CA MET A 198 -3.09 -21.81 16.70
C MET A 198 -1.74 -21.13 16.35
N ASP A 199 -1.78 -19.93 15.78
CA ASP A 199 -0.62 -19.23 15.22
C ASP A 199 -0.17 -18.00 16.03
N SER A 200 -0.86 -17.67 17.13
CA SER A 200 -0.49 -16.51 17.96
C SER A 200 -1.16 -16.50 19.33
N THR A 201 -0.60 -15.66 20.22
CA THR A 201 -1.20 -15.26 21.51
C THR A 201 -1.27 -13.74 21.57
N ILE A 202 -2.41 -13.20 21.97
CA ILE A 202 -2.71 -11.77 22.03
C ILE A 202 -3.03 -11.38 23.46
#